data_14a389d9ba41daed767a4c3c3ebc940a
#
_entry.id   14a389d9ba41daed767a4c3c3ebc940a
#
_cell.length_a   1.000
_cell.length_b   1.000
_cell.length_c   1.000
_cell.angle_alpha   90.00
_cell.angle_beta   90.00
_cell.angle_gamma   90.00
#
_symmetry.space_group_name_H-M   'P 1'
#
loop_
_entity.id
_entity.type
_entity.pdbx_description
1 polymer ?
#
loop_
_entity_poly.entity_id
_entity_poly.type
_entity_poly.pdbx_seq_one_letter_code
_entity_poly.pdbx_strand_id
1 'polypeptide(L)'
;MALPIAELRDRFLALQREIVSSLEAFDGEPFHTDAWSRPAGDRLQGDGLTRLIENGRFFERGGCNFSHVRGASLPPSATAHRQELAGRPFEALGVSLVLHPRNPYCPTVHLNVRFFVAHSNDTQPDVWWFGGGMDLTPYYPFVEDIVHFHRTCRDAVHAGGGDDTCYREWKTWCDRYFFLKHRNEPRGVGGLFFDDLGADGNTPFDAAQRLTFAVGDHFLPAYLPIVARRRPRPPAFVVDGLVTVERGHRGRVGPPVGGHLDDMPEDHLVRGSPRRRVERHRTRDGIVVGTGHHLHPLMQRQRTGAGTRAQP
;
A
#
# COMPACT_ATOMS: atom_id res chain seq x y z
N MET A 1 -6.42 -25.26 17.16
CA MET A 1 -5.18 -24.60 17.63
C MET A 1 -5.48 -23.11 17.72
N ALA A 2 -5.20 -22.46 18.86
CA ALA A 2 -5.45 -21.03 19.00
C ALA A 2 -4.49 -20.25 18.08
N LEU A 3 -5.00 -19.21 17.43
CA LEU A 3 -4.19 -18.33 16.57
C LEU A 3 -3.25 -17.49 17.43
N PRO A 4 -1.99 -17.29 17.04
CA PRO A 4 -0.97 -16.57 17.82
C PRO A 4 -1.09 -15.03 17.65
N ILE A 5 -2.27 -14.47 17.97
CA ILE A 5 -2.59 -13.04 17.74
C ILE A 5 -1.59 -12.11 18.47
N ALA A 6 -1.22 -12.45 19.71
CA ALA A 6 -0.27 -11.64 20.48
C ALA A 6 1.12 -11.61 19.82
N GLU A 7 1.61 -12.75 19.36
CA GLU A 7 2.90 -12.85 18.67
C GLU A 7 2.88 -12.08 17.33
N LEU A 8 1.77 -12.18 16.58
CA LEU A 8 1.59 -11.38 15.36
C LEU A 8 1.61 -9.89 15.66
N ARG A 9 0.91 -9.45 16.72
CA ARG A 9 0.92 -8.07 17.15
C ARG A 9 2.34 -7.57 17.43
N ASP A 10 3.09 -8.32 18.22
CA ASP A 10 4.46 -7.96 18.58
C ASP A 10 5.37 -7.89 17.35
N ARG A 11 5.18 -8.79 16.40
CA ARG A 11 5.95 -8.82 15.15
C ARG A 11 5.62 -7.61 14.24
N PHE A 12 4.34 -7.22 14.11
CA PHE A 12 3.96 -6.02 13.37
C PHE A 12 4.49 -4.74 14.03
N LEU A 13 4.44 -4.65 15.36
CA LEU A 13 5.02 -3.50 16.10
C LEU A 13 6.54 -3.44 15.95
N ALA A 14 7.22 -4.60 15.93
CA ALA A 14 8.65 -4.66 15.67
C ALA A 14 8.99 -4.18 14.27
N LEU A 15 8.23 -4.61 13.24
CA LEU A 15 8.37 -4.16 11.85
C LEU A 15 8.17 -2.64 11.74
N GLN A 16 7.11 -2.09 12.33
CA GLN A 16 6.89 -0.65 12.35
C GLN A 16 8.08 0.10 12.96
N ARG A 17 8.56 -0.36 14.10
CA ARG A 17 9.69 0.27 14.83
C ARG A 17 10.97 0.26 13.99
N GLU A 18 11.28 -0.85 13.34
CA GLU A 18 12.45 -0.99 12.47
C GLU A 18 12.37 -0.04 11.28
N ILE A 19 11.21 -0.02 10.59
CA ILE A 19 10.97 0.88 9.47
C ILE A 19 11.14 2.33 9.90
N VAL A 20 10.46 2.74 10.98
CA VAL A 20 10.47 4.12 11.44
C VAL A 20 11.85 4.55 11.87
N SER A 21 12.58 3.75 12.67
CA SER A 21 13.92 4.11 13.12
C SER A 21 14.91 4.28 11.95
N SER A 22 14.79 3.45 10.92
CA SER A 22 15.60 3.56 9.71
C SER A 22 15.27 4.81 8.89
N LEU A 23 13.99 5.18 8.81
CA LEU A 23 13.52 6.38 8.11
C LEU A 23 13.92 7.66 8.87
N GLU A 24 13.85 7.66 10.21
CA GLU A 24 14.31 8.75 11.05
C GLU A 24 15.82 8.98 10.88
N ALA A 25 16.60 7.90 10.91
CA ALA A 25 18.05 7.97 10.66
C ALA A 25 18.37 8.49 9.25
N PHE A 26 17.55 8.16 8.25
CA PHE A 26 17.72 8.64 6.88
C PHE A 26 17.29 10.09 6.70
N ASP A 27 16.15 10.50 7.24
CA ASP A 27 15.61 11.86 7.15
C ASP A 27 16.44 12.86 7.98
N GLY A 28 16.75 12.49 9.21
CA GLY A 28 17.40 13.32 10.23
C GLY A 28 16.39 14.04 11.15
N GLU A 29 15.09 13.78 10.98
CA GLU A 29 14.02 14.29 11.83
C GLU A 29 13.19 13.12 12.40
N PRO A 30 12.71 13.23 13.65
CA PRO A 30 11.91 12.20 14.29
C PRO A 30 10.48 12.14 13.71
N PHE A 31 9.89 10.95 13.72
CA PHE A 31 8.46 10.79 13.49
C PHE A 31 7.67 11.11 14.75
N HIS A 32 6.68 11.96 14.62
CA HIS A 32 5.69 12.19 15.69
C HIS A 32 4.93 10.90 15.98
N THR A 33 4.76 10.61 17.27
CA THR A 33 4.06 9.41 17.75
C THR A 33 2.68 9.81 18.28
N ASP A 34 1.64 9.13 17.78
CA ASP A 34 0.28 9.22 18.29
C ASP A 34 -0.22 7.81 18.62
N ALA A 35 -0.31 7.52 19.92
CA ALA A 35 -0.87 6.28 20.42
C ALA A 35 -2.35 6.50 20.70
N TRP A 36 -3.20 5.69 20.07
CA TRP A 36 -4.64 5.81 20.22
C TRP A 36 -5.29 4.51 20.67
N SER A 37 -6.38 4.64 21.40
CA SER A 37 -7.27 3.54 21.74
C SER A 37 -8.72 3.95 21.49
N ARG A 38 -9.55 3.00 21.11
CA ARG A 38 -10.99 3.23 20.92
C ARG A 38 -11.71 3.16 22.25
N PRO A 39 -12.65 4.07 22.53
CA PRO A 39 -13.44 4.02 23.76
C PRO A 39 -14.19 2.69 23.92
N ALA A 40 -14.35 2.27 25.16
CA ALA A 40 -15.20 1.12 25.47
C ALA A 40 -16.66 1.38 25.04
N GLY A 41 -17.25 0.43 24.33
CA GLY A 41 -18.63 0.56 23.82
C GLY A 41 -18.74 1.04 22.37
N ASP A 42 -17.66 1.50 21.75
CA ASP A 42 -17.66 1.78 20.31
C ASP A 42 -17.91 0.49 19.51
N ARG A 43 -18.50 0.65 18.33
CA ARG A 43 -18.75 -0.46 17.38
C ARG A 43 -17.46 -1.22 17.03
N LEU A 44 -16.35 -0.50 16.94
CA LEU A 44 -15.02 -1.05 16.75
C LEU A 44 -14.20 -0.79 18.01
N GLN A 45 -13.53 -1.81 18.50
CA GLN A 45 -12.61 -1.77 19.63
C GLN A 45 -11.17 -1.88 19.11
N GLY A 46 -10.21 -1.59 19.95
CA GLY A 46 -8.80 -1.78 19.65
C GLY A 46 -7.97 -0.54 19.83
N ASP A 47 -6.75 -0.61 19.37
CA ASP A 47 -5.73 0.41 19.55
C ASP A 47 -4.79 0.48 18.34
N GLY A 48 -3.91 1.44 18.36
CA GLY A 48 -2.87 1.55 17.35
C GLY A 48 -1.80 2.56 17.73
N LEU A 49 -0.76 2.54 16.92
CA LEU A 49 0.38 3.42 17.03
C LEU A 49 0.64 4.08 15.69
N THR A 50 0.29 5.34 15.57
CA THR A 50 0.53 6.15 14.38
C THR A 50 1.88 6.85 14.50
N ARG A 51 2.72 6.71 13.49
CA ARG A 51 4.01 7.38 13.39
C ARG A 51 3.99 8.26 12.14
N LEU A 52 4.09 9.58 12.33
CA LEU A 52 3.92 10.58 11.28
C LEU A 52 5.16 11.46 11.15
N ILE A 53 5.57 11.76 9.93
CA ILE A 53 6.51 12.82 9.61
C ILE A 53 5.82 13.88 8.76
N GLU A 54 5.94 15.14 9.17
CA GLU A 54 5.52 16.30 8.41
C GLU A 54 6.67 17.32 8.40
N ASN A 55 6.96 17.81 7.20
CA ASN A 55 8.03 18.76 6.99
C ASN A 55 9.44 18.27 7.39
N GLY A 56 9.71 16.95 7.27
CA GLY A 56 11.03 16.38 7.42
C GLY A 56 12.04 16.97 6.43
N ARG A 57 13.31 16.72 6.64
CA ARG A 57 14.37 17.23 5.73
C ARG A 57 14.29 16.60 4.35
N PHE A 58 13.96 15.32 4.31
CA PHE A 58 13.84 14.54 3.07
C PHE A 58 12.39 14.23 2.73
N PHE A 59 11.60 13.75 3.69
CA PHE A 59 10.18 13.46 3.49
C PHE A 59 9.33 14.72 3.75
N GLU A 60 8.54 15.14 2.75
CA GLU A 60 7.58 16.23 2.94
C GLU A 60 6.51 15.81 3.94
N ARG A 61 6.02 14.59 3.78
CA ARG A 61 5.10 13.92 4.70
C ARG A 61 5.15 12.42 4.55
N GLY A 62 4.74 11.74 5.58
CA GLY A 62 4.62 10.28 5.56
C GLY A 62 3.97 9.76 6.83
N GLY A 63 3.54 8.53 6.77
CA GLY A 63 3.01 7.83 7.92
C GLY A 63 3.35 6.35 7.85
N CYS A 64 3.67 5.78 9.01
CA CYS A 64 3.83 4.36 9.21
C CYS A 64 2.97 3.96 10.41
N ASN A 65 1.83 3.34 10.15
CA ASN A 65 0.78 3.15 11.14
C ASN A 65 0.60 1.68 11.45
N PHE A 66 0.66 1.32 12.73
CA PHE A 66 0.17 0.04 13.23
C PHE A 66 -1.25 0.22 13.72
N SER A 67 -2.11 -0.77 13.46
CA SER A 67 -3.45 -0.85 14.03
C SER A 67 -3.78 -2.28 14.42
N HIS A 68 -4.52 -2.44 15.52
CA HIS A 68 -5.16 -3.68 15.93
C HIS A 68 -6.61 -3.38 16.27
N VAL A 69 -7.54 -3.75 15.39
CA VAL A 69 -8.95 -3.42 15.49
C VAL A 69 -9.77 -4.70 15.61
N ARG A 70 -10.77 -4.66 16.48
CA ARG A 70 -11.74 -5.74 16.73
C ARG A 70 -13.15 -5.23 16.56
N GLY A 71 -14.02 -6.09 16.06
CA GLY A 71 -15.44 -5.78 15.94
C GLY A 71 -16.31 -6.99 16.27
N ALA A 72 -17.48 -6.72 16.82
CA ALA A 72 -18.46 -7.78 17.14
C ALA A 72 -19.12 -8.37 15.89
N SER A 73 -19.07 -7.66 14.76
CA SER A 73 -19.69 -8.09 13.51
C SER A 73 -18.92 -7.51 12.31
N LEU A 74 -18.59 -8.38 11.38
CA LEU A 74 -18.00 -7.98 10.11
C LEU A 74 -18.90 -6.99 9.35
N PRO A 75 -18.32 -5.92 8.81
CA PRO A 75 -19.09 -4.97 8.00
C PRO A 75 -19.53 -5.61 6.67
N PRO A 76 -20.70 -5.22 6.12
CA PRO A 76 -21.21 -5.76 4.86
C PRO A 76 -20.23 -5.67 3.68
N SER A 77 -19.37 -4.64 3.67
CA SER A 77 -18.33 -4.47 2.65
C SER A 77 -17.26 -5.57 2.69
N ALA A 78 -16.97 -6.12 3.88
CA ALA A 78 -16.01 -7.21 4.05
C ALA A 78 -16.61 -8.59 3.75
N THR A 79 -17.94 -8.70 3.71
CA THR A 79 -18.69 -9.95 3.50
C THR A 79 -19.38 -10.03 2.13
N ALA A 80 -19.17 -9.03 1.27
CA ALA A 80 -19.82 -8.98 -0.06
C ALA A 80 -19.56 -10.23 -0.93
N HIS A 81 -18.39 -10.85 -0.77
CA HIS A 81 -17.99 -12.07 -1.49
C HIS A 81 -17.87 -13.31 -0.59
N ARG A 82 -18.17 -13.15 0.72
CA ARG A 82 -18.06 -14.18 1.76
C ARG A 82 -19.23 -14.05 2.72
N GLN A 83 -20.41 -14.31 2.21
CA GLN A 83 -21.66 -14.20 3.01
C GLN A 83 -21.67 -15.09 4.24
N GLU A 84 -20.94 -16.22 4.19
CA GLU A 84 -20.75 -17.14 5.30
C GLU A 84 -20.02 -16.53 6.51
N LEU A 85 -19.32 -15.40 6.31
CA LEU A 85 -18.65 -14.66 7.38
C LEU A 85 -19.49 -13.53 7.96
N ALA A 86 -20.69 -13.28 7.41
CA ALA A 86 -21.53 -12.19 7.83
C ALA A 86 -21.93 -12.31 9.31
N GLY A 87 -21.83 -11.20 10.04
CA GLY A 87 -22.19 -11.15 11.46
C GLY A 87 -21.15 -11.75 12.42
N ARG A 88 -20.06 -12.34 11.94
CA ARG A 88 -19.04 -12.93 12.80
C ARG A 88 -18.16 -11.86 13.46
N PRO A 89 -17.74 -12.06 14.72
CA PRO A 89 -16.71 -11.23 15.34
C PRO A 89 -15.40 -11.33 14.54
N PHE A 90 -14.61 -10.26 14.57
CA PHE A 90 -13.36 -10.23 13.82
C PHE A 90 -12.25 -9.46 14.51
N GLU A 91 -11.02 -9.79 14.15
CA GLU A 91 -9.83 -8.98 14.44
C GLU A 91 -9.04 -8.72 13.16
N ALA A 92 -8.51 -7.50 13.07
CA ALA A 92 -7.62 -7.09 11.99
C ALA A 92 -6.43 -6.34 12.56
N LEU A 93 -5.23 -6.74 12.20
CA LEU A 93 -4.01 -6.05 12.63
C LEU A 93 -2.99 -5.99 11.50
N GLY A 94 -2.18 -4.93 11.51
CA GLY A 94 -1.18 -4.75 10.46
C GLY A 94 -0.47 -3.42 10.51
N VAL A 95 0.45 -3.26 9.56
CA VAL A 95 1.21 -2.03 9.32
C VAL A 95 0.87 -1.48 7.95
N SER A 96 0.59 -0.19 7.90
CA SER A 96 0.34 0.55 6.66
C SER A 96 1.26 1.76 6.60
N LEU A 97 1.87 2.00 5.44
CA LEU A 97 2.83 3.08 5.24
C LEU A 97 2.61 3.77 3.91
N VAL A 98 2.79 5.08 3.91
CA VAL A 98 3.00 5.90 2.71
C VAL A 98 4.04 6.97 2.99
N LEU A 99 4.96 7.19 2.04
CA LEU A 99 6.00 8.21 2.12
C LEU A 99 5.99 9.09 0.87
N HIS A 100 6.01 10.41 1.09
CA HIS A 100 6.09 11.42 0.05
C HIS A 100 7.38 12.22 0.21
N PRO A 101 8.44 11.94 -0.58
CA PRO A 101 9.66 12.74 -0.58
C PRO A 101 9.42 14.16 -1.12
N ARG A 102 10.24 15.12 -0.66
CA ARG A 102 10.25 16.49 -1.21
C ARG A 102 10.80 16.57 -2.61
N ASN A 103 11.77 15.71 -2.91
CA ASN A 103 12.41 15.67 -4.19
C ASN A 103 11.54 14.86 -5.18
N PRO A 104 11.03 15.44 -6.27
CA PRO A 104 10.19 14.74 -7.23
C PRO A 104 10.91 13.60 -7.98
N TYR A 105 12.24 13.57 -7.96
CA TYR A 105 13.02 12.45 -8.49
C TYR A 105 13.02 11.22 -7.56
N CYS A 106 12.59 11.39 -6.32
CA CYS A 106 12.40 10.31 -5.36
C CYS A 106 10.94 9.84 -5.42
N PRO A 107 10.68 8.55 -5.62
CA PRO A 107 9.32 8.06 -5.75
C PRO A 107 8.56 8.07 -4.44
N THR A 108 7.24 8.27 -4.51
CA THR A 108 6.30 7.89 -3.47
C THR A 108 6.27 6.37 -3.36
N VAL A 109 6.15 5.85 -2.16
CA VAL A 109 6.09 4.41 -1.90
C VAL A 109 4.97 4.09 -0.93
N HIS A 110 4.37 2.92 -1.12
CA HIS A 110 3.35 2.37 -0.23
C HIS A 110 3.78 0.98 0.26
N LEU A 111 3.42 0.67 1.48
CA LEU A 111 3.49 -0.67 2.07
C LEU A 111 2.22 -0.93 2.86
N ASN A 112 1.69 -2.12 2.74
CA ASN A 112 0.69 -2.65 3.66
C ASN A 112 0.98 -4.13 3.89
N VAL A 113 0.99 -4.55 5.14
CA VAL A 113 1.02 -5.96 5.54
C VAL A 113 0.05 -6.15 6.68
N ARG A 114 -0.83 -7.13 6.57
CA ARG A 114 -1.95 -7.29 7.49
C ARG A 114 -2.32 -8.75 7.71
N PHE A 115 -2.91 -8.99 8.86
CA PHE A 115 -3.58 -10.23 9.23
C PHE A 115 -5.04 -9.92 9.55
N PHE A 116 -5.91 -10.84 9.20
CA PHE A 116 -7.33 -10.78 9.49
C PHE A 116 -7.84 -12.14 9.97
N VAL A 117 -8.76 -12.13 10.93
CA VAL A 117 -9.49 -13.31 11.36
C VAL A 117 -10.96 -12.99 11.59
N ALA A 118 -11.84 -13.81 11.03
CA ALA A 118 -13.23 -13.94 11.41
C ALA A 118 -13.33 -15.07 12.41
N HIS A 119 -13.65 -14.74 13.65
CA HIS A 119 -13.67 -15.72 14.75
C HIS A 119 -14.74 -16.78 14.57
N SER A 120 -14.51 -17.93 15.17
CA SER A 120 -15.45 -19.02 15.23
C SER A 120 -16.80 -18.59 15.81
N ASN A 121 -17.84 -19.30 15.40
CA ASN A 121 -19.14 -19.28 16.02
C ASN A 121 -19.55 -20.73 16.35
N ASP A 122 -20.77 -20.94 16.84
CA ASP A 122 -21.26 -22.26 17.25
C ASP A 122 -21.21 -23.34 16.15
N THR A 123 -21.11 -22.93 14.88
CA THR A 123 -21.21 -23.80 13.71
C THR A 123 -19.97 -23.85 12.83
N GLN A 124 -19.06 -22.86 12.95
CA GLN A 124 -17.95 -22.69 12.02
C GLN A 124 -16.66 -22.30 12.75
N PRO A 125 -15.49 -22.86 12.35
CA PRO A 125 -14.18 -22.51 12.92
C PRO A 125 -13.74 -21.10 12.54
N ASP A 126 -12.63 -20.64 13.13
CA ASP A 126 -11.94 -19.41 12.69
C ASP A 126 -11.61 -19.47 11.19
N VAL A 127 -11.83 -18.36 10.50
CA VAL A 127 -11.36 -18.16 9.14
C VAL A 127 -10.39 -16.98 9.15
N TRP A 128 -9.16 -17.23 8.76
CA TRP A 128 -8.10 -16.24 8.79
C TRP A 128 -7.43 -16.11 7.42
N TRP A 129 -6.81 -14.96 7.19
CA TRP A 129 -5.96 -14.71 6.02
C TRP A 129 -4.98 -13.60 6.26
N PHE A 130 -3.93 -13.62 5.46
CA PHE A 130 -3.00 -12.52 5.34
C PHE A 130 -3.24 -11.76 4.03
N GLY A 131 -2.87 -10.48 4.04
CA GLY A 131 -2.85 -9.64 2.85
C GLY A 131 -1.74 -8.63 2.94
N GLY A 132 -1.37 -8.09 1.80
CA GLY A 132 -0.34 -7.07 1.79
C GLY A 132 0.16 -6.70 0.41
N GLY A 133 1.27 -5.99 0.43
CA GLY A 133 2.00 -5.57 -0.75
C GLY A 133 2.79 -4.31 -0.53
N MET A 134 3.64 -4.00 -1.49
CA MET A 134 4.36 -2.73 -1.60
C MET A 134 4.41 -2.30 -3.05
N ASP A 135 4.26 -0.99 -3.30
CA ASP A 135 4.30 -0.45 -4.66
C ASP A 135 4.98 0.91 -4.73
N LEU A 136 5.56 1.19 -5.88
CA LEU A 136 6.36 2.38 -6.15
C LEU A 136 5.64 3.30 -7.14
N THR A 137 5.50 4.58 -6.77
CA THR A 137 4.85 5.60 -7.61
C THR A 137 5.83 6.74 -7.90
N PRO A 138 6.70 6.61 -8.91
CA PRO A 138 7.61 7.69 -9.30
C PRO A 138 6.88 8.76 -10.10
N TYR A 139 7.30 10.03 -9.93
CA TYR A 139 6.98 11.10 -10.87
C TYR A 139 7.86 11.02 -12.13
N TYR A 140 9.13 10.69 -11.94
CA TYR A 140 10.10 10.46 -13.01
C TYR A 140 10.58 9.01 -12.91
N PRO A 141 10.17 8.13 -13.84
CA PRO A 141 10.56 6.73 -13.81
C PRO A 141 12.02 6.56 -14.30
N PHE A 142 12.87 6.09 -13.41
CA PHE A 142 14.24 5.67 -13.73
C PHE A 142 14.31 4.16 -13.82
N VAL A 143 14.80 3.64 -14.92
CA VAL A 143 14.82 2.20 -15.21
C VAL A 143 15.56 1.41 -14.11
N GLU A 144 16.71 1.93 -13.65
CA GLU A 144 17.52 1.29 -12.61
C GLU A 144 16.79 1.19 -11.26
N ASP A 145 15.94 2.18 -10.92
CA ASP A 145 15.15 2.19 -9.69
C ASP A 145 13.99 1.19 -9.79
N ILE A 146 13.34 1.13 -10.96
CA ILE A 146 12.26 0.19 -11.24
C ILE A 146 12.80 -1.25 -11.18
N VAL A 147 13.92 -1.52 -11.85
CA VAL A 147 14.55 -2.84 -11.86
C VAL A 147 14.97 -3.26 -10.45
N HIS A 148 15.58 -2.34 -9.67
CA HIS A 148 15.95 -2.61 -8.29
C HIS A 148 14.73 -2.95 -7.44
N PHE A 149 13.66 -2.13 -7.51
CA PHE A 149 12.46 -2.34 -6.72
C PHE A 149 11.81 -3.70 -7.01
N HIS A 150 11.61 -4.01 -8.29
CA HIS A 150 11.01 -5.28 -8.69
C HIS A 150 11.86 -6.50 -8.40
N ARG A 151 13.20 -6.38 -8.48
CA ARG A 151 14.11 -7.45 -8.04
C ARG A 151 13.93 -7.71 -6.55
N THR A 152 13.93 -6.67 -5.71
CA THR A 152 13.74 -6.82 -4.28
C THR A 152 12.34 -7.35 -3.93
N CYS A 153 11.29 -6.96 -4.68
CA CYS A 153 9.96 -7.56 -4.55
C CYS A 153 9.98 -9.07 -4.81
N ARG A 154 10.68 -9.51 -5.86
CA ARG A 154 10.84 -10.92 -6.19
C ARG A 154 11.63 -11.66 -5.10
N ASP A 155 12.72 -11.05 -4.62
CA ASP A 155 13.56 -11.61 -3.55
C ASP A 155 12.75 -11.76 -2.25
N ALA A 156 11.85 -10.84 -1.94
CA ALA A 156 10.93 -10.94 -0.81
C ALA A 156 10.02 -12.18 -0.90
N VAL A 157 9.45 -12.43 -2.08
CA VAL A 157 8.61 -13.62 -2.32
C VAL A 157 9.41 -14.90 -2.12
N HIS A 158 10.64 -14.97 -2.68
CA HIS A 158 11.51 -16.13 -2.53
C HIS A 158 11.93 -16.35 -1.06
N ALA A 159 12.30 -15.29 -0.34
CA ALA A 159 12.64 -15.35 1.08
C ALA A 159 11.49 -15.87 1.94
N GLY A 160 10.24 -15.57 1.55
CA GLY A 160 9.04 -16.09 2.20
C GLY A 160 8.69 -17.55 1.84
N GLY A 161 9.40 -18.14 0.88
CA GLY A 161 9.17 -19.52 0.40
C GLY A 161 8.27 -19.62 -0.82
N GLY A 162 7.95 -18.50 -1.47
CA GLY A 162 7.29 -18.46 -2.78
C GLY A 162 8.27 -18.61 -3.94
N ASP A 163 7.76 -18.56 -5.15
CA ASP A 163 8.53 -18.71 -6.39
C ASP A 163 8.25 -17.57 -7.39
N ASP A 164 8.85 -17.66 -8.58
CA ASP A 164 8.65 -16.71 -9.67
C ASP A 164 7.20 -16.67 -10.18
N THR A 165 6.43 -17.73 -10.01
CA THR A 165 5.03 -17.76 -10.40
C THR A 165 4.22 -16.91 -9.41
N CYS A 166 4.42 -17.11 -8.12
CA CYS A 166 3.84 -16.31 -7.06
C CYS A 166 4.17 -14.81 -7.25
N TYR A 167 5.44 -14.48 -7.53
CA TYR A 167 5.83 -13.09 -7.82
C TYR A 167 5.06 -12.50 -9.01
N ARG A 168 4.97 -13.22 -10.13
CA ARG A 168 4.26 -12.74 -11.34
C ARG A 168 2.78 -12.54 -11.10
N GLU A 169 2.14 -13.43 -10.35
CA GLU A 169 0.73 -13.32 -9.98
C GLU A 169 0.48 -12.09 -9.10
N TRP A 170 1.28 -11.90 -8.06
CA TRP A 170 1.14 -10.77 -7.14
C TRP A 170 1.47 -9.43 -7.81
N LYS A 171 2.46 -9.40 -8.70
CA LYS A 171 2.78 -8.23 -9.53
C LYS A 171 1.63 -7.89 -10.46
N THR A 172 1.07 -8.87 -11.14
CA THR A 172 -0.07 -8.68 -12.04
C THR A 172 -1.31 -8.23 -11.28
N TRP A 173 -1.52 -8.75 -10.08
CA TRP A 173 -2.62 -8.33 -9.22
C TRP A 173 -2.43 -6.88 -8.75
N CYS A 174 -1.22 -6.50 -8.34
CA CYS A 174 -0.86 -5.14 -8.00
C CYS A 174 -1.22 -4.15 -9.11
N ASP A 175 -0.82 -4.44 -10.35
CA ASP A 175 -1.10 -3.58 -11.52
C ASP A 175 -2.59 -3.38 -11.76
N ARG A 176 -3.39 -4.44 -11.60
CA ARG A 176 -4.85 -4.37 -11.78
C ARG A 176 -5.53 -3.64 -10.64
N TYR A 177 -5.12 -3.91 -9.40
CA TYR A 177 -5.75 -3.37 -8.20
C TYR A 177 -5.57 -1.86 -8.10
N PHE A 178 -4.38 -1.36 -8.40
CA PHE A 178 -4.05 0.06 -8.32
C PHE A 178 -4.22 0.81 -9.63
N PHE A 179 -4.82 0.21 -10.66
CA PHE A 179 -5.10 0.89 -11.91
C PHE A 179 -6.11 2.02 -11.73
N LEU A 180 -5.76 3.21 -12.20
CA LEU A 180 -6.57 4.42 -12.09
C LEU A 180 -7.56 4.50 -13.26
N LYS A 181 -8.72 3.89 -13.11
CA LYS A 181 -9.74 3.77 -14.18
C LYS A 181 -10.14 5.12 -14.78
N HIS A 182 -10.30 6.16 -13.93
CA HIS A 182 -10.70 7.50 -14.35
C HIS A 182 -9.65 8.23 -15.16
N ARG A 183 -8.40 7.75 -15.15
CA ARG A 183 -7.26 8.30 -15.89
C ARG A 183 -6.75 7.36 -16.96
N ASN A 184 -7.24 6.12 -16.98
CA ASN A 184 -6.79 5.05 -17.86
C ASN A 184 -5.26 4.83 -17.81
N GLU A 185 -4.68 4.84 -16.58
CA GLU A 185 -3.26 4.69 -16.36
C GLU A 185 -2.95 3.85 -15.10
N PRO A 186 -1.79 3.17 -15.01
CA PRO A 186 -1.33 2.54 -13.78
C PRO A 186 -0.97 3.61 -12.73
N ARG A 187 -1.13 3.29 -11.44
CA ARG A 187 -0.72 4.16 -10.32
C ARG A 187 0.80 4.26 -10.13
N GLY A 188 1.60 3.97 -11.03
CA GLY A 188 3.05 3.97 -10.94
C GLY A 188 3.62 2.75 -11.65
N VAL A 189 4.70 2.19 -11.14
CA VAL A 189 5.38 1.05 -11.77
C VAL A 189 4.97 -0.30 -11.16
N GLY A 190 4.03 -0.28 -10.21
CA GLY A 190 3.56 -1.46 -9.50
C GLY A 190 4.51 -1.94 -8.41
N GLY A 191 4.44 -3.21 -8.13
CA GLY A 191 5.17 -3.89 -7.07
C GLY A 191 4.54 -5.24 -6.79
N LEU A 192 4.12 -5.47 -5.55
CA LEU A 192 3.39 -6.65 -5.10
C LEU A 192 2.06 -6.28 -4.49
N PHE A 193 1.04 -7.09 -4.75
CA PHE A 193 -0.21 -7.07 -4.01
C PHE A 193 -0.77 -8.48 -3.90
N PHE A 194 -1.18 -8.85 -2.71
CA PHE A 194 -1.87 -10.11 -2.42
C PHE A 194 -2.91 -9.90 -1.32
N ASP A 195 -3.96 -10.67 -1.37
CA ASP A 195 -4.99 -10.75 -0.33
C ASP A 195 -5.50 -12.19 -0.20
N ASP A 196 -6.30 -12.45 0.82
CA ASP A 196 -6.91 -13.75 1.04
C ASP A 196 -5.91 -14.94 1.16
N LEU A 197 -4.63 -14.64 1.44
CA LEU A 197 -3.58 -15.66 1.55
C LEU A 197 -3.85 -16.56 2.77
N GLY A 198 -4.16 -17.81 2.52
CA GLY A 198 -4.55 -18.80 3.54
C GLY A 198 -6.05 -18.98 3.75
N ALA A 199 -6.88 -18.09 3.20
CA ALA A 199 -8.33 -18.13 3.38
C ALA A 199 -9.01 -19.34 2.77
N ASP A 200 -8.43 -19.94 1.75
CA ASP A 200 -8.90 -21.16 1.07
C ASP A 200 -8.42 -22.46 1.73
N GLY A 201 -7.62 -22.35 2.81
CA GLY A 201 -7.04 -23.47 3.53
C GLY A 201 -5.88 -24.18 2.81
N ASN A 202 -5.49 -23.73 1.61
CA ASN A 202 -4.41 -24.37 0.84
C ASN A 202 -3.01 -23.94 1.30
N THR A 203 -2.90 -22.73 1.87
CA THR A 203 -1.62 -22.22 2.38
C THR A 203 -1.61 -22.37 3.91
N PRO A 204 -0.65 -23.13 4.49
CA PRO A 204 -0.50 -23.23 5.94
C PRO A 204 -0.25 -21.86 6.59
N PHE A 205 -0.70 -21.70 7.83
CA PHE A 205 -0.61 -20.43 8.58
C PHE A 205 0.82 -19.86 8.61
N ASP A 206 1.77 -20.68 8.99
CA ASP A 206 3.19 -20.28 9.10
C ASP A 206 3.83 -19.95 7.75
N ALA A 207 3.38 -20.57 6.65
CA ALA A 207 3.81 -20.22 5.30
C ALA A 207 3.24 -18.86 4.87
N ALA A 208 1.95 -18.62 5.10
CA ALA A 208 1.32 -17.34 4.81
C ALA A 208 1.93 -16.20 5.66
N GLN A 209 2.20 -16.48 6.94
CA GLN A 209 2.89 -15.56 7.83
C GLN A 209 4.31 -15.22 7.34
N ARG A 210 5.12 -16.23 6.98
CA ARG A 210 6.48 -16.02 6.47
C ARG A 210 6.48 -15.16 5.20
N LEU A 211 5.61 -15.48 4.24
CA LEU A 211 5.47 -14.71 3.00
C LEU A 211 5.11 -13.25 3.28
N THR A 212 4.16 -13.01 4.17
CA THR A 212 3.70 -11.66 4.50
C THR A 212 4.79 -10.83 5.18
N PHE A 213 5.48 -11.40 6.17
CA PHE A 213 6.55 -10.68 6.85
C PHE A 213 7.81 -10.53 5.98
N ALA A 214 8.10 -11.47 5.09
CA ALA A 214 9.17 -11.31 4.12
C ALA A 214 8.95 -10.08 3.22
N VAL A 215 7.70 -9.80 2.80
CA VAL A 215 7.36 -8.57 2.06
C VAL A 215 7.61 -7.34 2.92
N GLY A 216 7.20 -7.35 4.19
CA GLY A 216 7.46 -6.25 5.13
C GLY A 216 8.94 -6.00 5.36
N ASP A 217 9.71 -7.04 5.62
CA ASP A 217 11.14 -6.98 5.91
C ASP A 217 11.97 -6.50 4.71
N HIS A 218 11.50 -6.75 3.48
CA HIS A 218 12.14 -6.27 2.26
C HIS A 218 11.78 -4.84 1.86
N PHE A 219 10.91 -4.16 2.61
CA PHE A 219 10.54 -2.78 2.31
C PHE A 219 11.73 -1.81 2.34
N LEU A 220 12.50 -1.83 3.41
CA LEU A 220 13.69 -0.95 3.52
C LEU A 220 14.76 -1.26 2.46
N PRO A 221 15.14 -2.53 2.21
CA PRO A 221 16.00 -2.89 1.09
C PRO A 221 15.46 -2.47 -0.29
N ALA A 222 14.15 -2.47 -0.49
CA ALA A 222 13.54 -2.04 -1.74
C ALA A 222 13.59 -0.52 -1.95
N TYR A 223 13.40 0.26 -0.88
CA TYR A 223 13.17 1.68 -1.00
C TYR A 223 14.40 2.55 -0.67
N LEU A 224 15.14 2.27 0.42
CA LEU A 224 16.25 3.12 0.84
C LEU A 224 17.36 3.28 -0.20
N PRO A 225 17.79 2.26 -0.95
CA PRO A 225 18.79 2.43 -2.00
C PRO A 225 18.34 3.38 -3.12
N ILE A 226 17.05 3.38 -3.45
CA ILE A 226 16.49 4.28 -4.46
C ILE A 226 16.58 5.73 -3.99
N VAL A 227 16.06 6.02 -2.79
CA VAL A 227 16.04 7.39 -2.27
C VAL A 227 17.45 7.89 -1.92
N ALA A 228 18.36 7.03 -1.49
CA ALA A 228 19.75 7.38 -1.26
C ALA A 228 20.45 7.81 -2.55
N ARG A 229 20.21 7.10 -3.66
CA ARG A 229 20.72 7.44 -5.00
C ARG A 229 20.17 8.76 -5.51
N ARG A 230 18.91 9.09 -5.17
CA ARG A 230 18.21 10.31 -5.61
C ARG A 230 18.27 11.46 -4.60
N ARG A 231 18.93 11.25 -3.45
CA ARG A 231 19.05 12.27 -2.39
C ARG A 231 19.67 13.59 -2.84
N PRO A 232 20.73 13.63 -3.67
CA PRO A 232 21.21 14.86 -4.25
C PRO A 232 20.11 15.46 -5.13
N ARG A 233 19.66 16.68 -4.79
CA ARG A 233 18.83 17.45 -5.72
C ARG A 233 19.68 17.69 -6.98
N PRO A 234 19.19 17.34 -8.19
CA PRO A 234 19.79 17.89 -9.38
C PRO A 234 19.74 19.43 -9.26
N PRO A 235 20.73 20.15 -9.84
CA PRO A 235 20.67 21.60 -9.86
C PRO A 235 19.30 22.01 -10.39
N ALA A 236 18.65 22.94 -9.68
CA ALA A 236 17.37 23.49 -10.13
C ALA A 236 17.57 24.00 -11.56
N PHE A 237 16.74 23.55 -12.49
CA PHE A 237 16.71 24.18 -13.81
C PHE A 237 16.23 25.62 -13.59
N VAL A 238 17.15 26.58 -13.66
CA VAL A 238 16.85 28.00 -13.70
C VAL A 238 16.45 28.29 -15.12
N VAL A 239 15.17 28.37 -15.40
CA VAL A 239 14.66 28.96 -16.61
C VAL A 239 14.45 30.44 -16.30
N ASP A 240 15.35 31.28 -16.76
CA ASP A 240 15.26 32.76 -16.76
C ASP A 240 14.68 33.42 -15.50
N GLY A 241 15.27 33.12 -14.33
CA GLY A 241 14.91 33.80 -13.08
C GLY A 241 13.59 33.38 -12.43
N LEU A 242 12.84 32.44 -13.00
CA LEU A 242 11.63 31.91 -12.42
C LEU A 242 11.87 30.48 -11.92
N VAL A 243 11.92 30.30 -10.60
CA VAL A 243 11.87 28.98 -9.97
C VAL A 243 10.39 28.58 -9.85
N THR A 244 9.85 27.97 -10.90
CA THR A 244 8.55 27.33 -10.80
C THR A 244 8.72 25.91 -10.28
N VAL A 245 8.54 25.73 -8.96
CA VAL A 245 8.27 24.41 -8.39
C VAL A 245 6.77 24.18 -8.52
N GLU A 246 6.34 23.68 -9.67
CA GLU A 246 4.95 23.24 -9.80
C GLU A 246 4.72 21.99 -8.97
N ARG A 247 4.03 22.15 -7.85
CA ARG A 247 3.47 21.05 -7.07
C ARG A 247 2.28 20.50 -7.84
N GLY A 248 2.44 19.30 -8.35
CA GLY A 248 1.31 18.39 -8.47
C GLY A 248 0.42 18.50 -9.69
N HIS A 249 0.96 18.73 -10.89
CA HIS A 249 0.23 18.36 -12.09
C HIS A 249 0.90 17.12 -12.72
N ARG A 250 0.18 15.99 -12.65
CA ARG A 250 0.52 14.77 -13.39
C ARG A 250 0.23 15.02 -14.87
N GLY A 251 1.19 15.65 -15.54
CA GLY A 251 1.19 15.75 -16.99
C GLY A 251 1.82 14.50 -17.60
N ARG A 252 1.40 14.12 -18.80
CA ARG A 252 2.08 13.10 -19.60
C ARG A 252 3.55 13.49 -19.73
N VAL A 253 4.43 12.65 -19.20
CA VAL A 253 5.86 12.77 -19.48
C VAL A 253 6.10 12.12 -20.84
N GLY A 254 6.10 12.92 -21.88
CA GLY A 254 6.74 12.54 -23.14
C GLY A 254 8.27 12.56 -22.96
N PRO A 255 9.04 11.86 -23.81
CA PRO A 255 10.49 11.93 -23.77
C PRO A 255 10.96 13.39 -23.88
N PRO A 256 12.09 13.78 -23.27
CA PRO A 256 12.59 15.13 -23.36
C PRO A 256 12.89 15.45 -24.83
N VAL A 257 12.07 16.31 -25.41
CA VAL A 257 12.32 16.84 -26.74
C VAL A 257 13.25 18.06 -26.55
N GLY A 258 14.48 17.91 -26.96
CA GLY A 258 15.38 19.03 -27.11
C GLY A 258 14.87 19.90 -28.28
N GLY A 259 13.97 20.83 -28.00
CA GLY A 259 13.42 21.79 -28.95
C GLY A 259 13.58 23.20 -28.41
N HIS A 260 13.91 24.13 -29.28
CA HIS A 260 13.96 25.55 -29.00
C HIS A 260 12.59 26.06 -28.52
N LEU A 261 12.61 27.00 -27.57
CA LEU A 261 11.43 27.61 -26.90
C LEU A 261 10.50 28.41 -27.84
N ASP A 262 10.82 28.55 -29.12
CA ASP A 262 10.06 29.40 -30.06
C ASP A 262 8.86 28.67 -30.71
N ASP A 263 8.65 27.39 -30.47
CA ASP A 263 7.61 26.58 -31.14
C ASP A 263 6.41 26.18 -30.22
N MET A 264 6.21 26.84 -29.11
CA MET A 264 5.06 26.53 -28.22
C MET A 264 3.90 27.52 -28.47
N PRO A 265 2.67 27.03 -28.73
CA PRO A 265 1.50 27.91 -28.89
C PRO A 265 1.12 28.58 -27.56
N GLU A 266 0.74 29.87 -27.65
CA GLU A 266 0.45 30.79 -26.54
C GLU A 266 -0.77 30.40 -25.63
N ASP A 267 -1.50 29.31 -25.89
CA ASP A 267 -2.79 29.02 -25.28
C ASP A 267 -2.71 28.24 -23.94
N HIS A 268 -1.55 28.03 -23.35
CA HIS A 268 -1.40 27.28 -22.07
C HIS A 268 -1.12 28.13 -20.83
N LEU A 269 -1.38 29.45 -20.89
CA LEU A 269 -1.39 30.29 -19.69
C LEU A 269 -2.73 30.14 -18.94
N VAL A 270 -2.86 29.11 -18.10
CA VAL A 270 -4.00 28.94 -17.21
C VAL A 270 -3.93 29.96 -16.08
N ARG A 271 -4.82 30.93 -16.12
CA ARG A 271 -5.07 31.90 -15.04
C ARG A 271 -5.37 31.16 -13.73
N GLY A 272 -4.68 31.54 -12.66
CA GLY A 272 -4.86 30.99 -11.34
C GLY A 272 -6.28 31.13 -10.82
N SER A 273 -6.85 30.03 -10.37
CA SER A 273 -8.09 29.98 -9.62
C SER A 273 -7.89 30.39 -8.15
N PRO A 274 -8.88 31.05 -7.52
CA PRO A 274 -8.73 31.62 -6.20
C PRO A 274 -8.62 30.54 -5.11
N ARG A 275 -7.79 30.82 -4.14
CA ARG A 275 -7.56 30.01 -2.94
C ARG A 275 -8.90 29.70 -2.24
N ARG A 276 -9.37 28.46 -2.30
CA ARG A 276 -10.35 27.96 -1.34
C ARG A 276 -9.67 27.70 -0.02
N ARG A 277 -10.15 28.38 1.01
CA ARG A 277 -9.84 28.14 2.43
C ARG A 277 -10.27 26.71 2.74
N VAL A 278 -9.32 25.82 2.99
CA VAL A 278 -9.61 24.46 3.45
C VAL A 278 -9.95 24.59 4.95
N GLU A 279 -11.22 24.52 5.27
CA GLU A 279 -11.65 24.28 6.64
C GLU A 279 -11.18 22.92 7.09
N ARG A 280 -10.49 22.90 8.21
CA ARG A 280 -10.01 21.68 8.88
C ARG A 280 -11.21 20.95 9.47
N HIS A 281 -11.85 20.10 8.73
CA HIS A 281 -12.65 19.06 9.34
C HIS A 281 -11.69 17.99 9.88
N ARG A 282 -11.55 17.95 11.19
CA ARG A 282 -11.05 16.78 11.92
C ARG A 282 -12.08 15.68 11.70
N THR A 283 -11.88 14.85 10.72
CA THR A 283 -12.54 13.55 10.67
C THR A 283 -11.90 12.69 11.74
N ARG A 284 -12.67 12.36 12.76
CA ARG A 284 -12.34 11.44 13.86
C ARG A 284 -12.24 9.98 13.40
N ASP A 285 -12.25 9.73 12.13
CA ASP A 285 -12.20 8.39 11.56
C ASP A 285 -10.75 8.00 11.34
N GLY A 286 -10.24 7.23 12.31
CA GLY A 286 -8.98 6.51 12.17
C GLY A 286 -8.96 5.77 10.84
N ILE A 287 -7.81 5.74 10.20
CA ILE A 287 -7.57 5.03 8.95
C ILE A 287 -8.14 3.62 9.09
N VAL A 288 -9.29 3.40 8.50
CA VAL A 288 -9.83 2.05 8.33
C VAL A 288 -8.78 1.30 7.55
N VAL A 289 -8.26 0.21 8.13
CA VAL A 289 -7.55 -0.79 7.34
C VAL A 289 -8.53 -1.21 6.25
N GLY A 290 -8.40 -0.59 5.08
CA GLY A 290 -9.33 -0.77 4.01
C GLY A 290 -9.28 -2.23 3.57
N THR A 291 -10.27 -3.00 3.96
CA THR A 291 -10.62 -4.25 3.29
C THR A 291 -11.16 -3.84 1.94
N GLY A 292 -10.24 -3.60 0.99
CA GLY A 292 -10.59 -3.14 -0.36
C GLY A 292 -11.13 -4.30 -1.18
N HIS A 293 -12.35 -4.69 -0.93
CA HIS A 293 -13.08 -5.63 -1.78
C HIS A 293 -13.85 -4.86 -2.85
N HIS A 294 -13.16 -4.47 -3.90
CA HIS A 294 -13.75 -4.23 -5.21
C HIS A 294 -13.18 -5.22 -6.22
N LEU A 295 -13.62 -6.49 -6.11
CA LEU A 295 -13.46 -7.42 -7.21
C LEU A 295 -14.49 -7.06 -8.31
N HIS A 296 -13.96 -6.77 -9.48
CA HIS A 296 -14.74 -6.48 -10.68
C HIS A 296 -15.46 -7.74 -11.18
N PRO A 297 -16.69 -7.65 -11.76
CA PRO A 297 -17.52 -8.78 -12.20
C PRO A 297 -16.96 -9.66 -13.32
N LEU A 298 -15.75 -9.43 -13.81
CA LEU A 298 -15.19 -10.12 -14.97
C LEU A 298 -14.56 -11.49 -14.69
N MET A 299 -14.44 -11.93 -13.44
CA MET A 299 -13.89 -13.25 -13.13
C MET A 299 -14.92 -14.40 -13.12
N GLN A 300 -16.21 -14.13 -13.34
CA GLN A 300 -17.25 -15.17 -13.32
C GLN A 300 -17.44 -15.94 -14.65
N ARG A 301 -16.67 -15.68 -15.71
CA ARG A 301 -16.92 -16.33 -17.03
C ARG A 301 -15.98 -17.50 -17.39
N GLN A 302 -15.16 -18.02 -16.52
CA GLN A 302 -14.24 -19.13 -16.89
C GLN A 302 -14.38 -20.43 -16.09
N ARG A 303 -15.45 -20.63 -15.32
CA ARG A 303 -15.70 -21.91 -14.62
C ARG A 303 -17.02 -22.63 -14.98
N THR A 304 -17.61 -22.38 -16.12
CA THR A 304 -18.71 -23.23 -16.65
C THR A 304 -18.38 -23.68 -18.06
N GLY A 305 -17.65 -24.78 -18.17
CA GLY A 305 -17.28 -25.38 -19.44
C GLY A 305 -16.70 -26.77 -19.27
N ALA A 306 -17.39 -27.65 -18.57
CA ALA A 306 -17.16 -29.07 -18.69
C ALA A 306 -18.53 -29.72 -18.85
N GLY A 307 -18.84 -30.02 -20.11
CA GLY A 307 -20.10 -30.58 -20.54
C GLY A 307 -20.31 -32.00 -20.09
N THR A 308 -21.56 -32.32 -19.88
CA THR A 308 -22.07 -33.69 -19.98
C THR A 308 -22.93 -33.79 -21.23
N ARG A 309 -22.38 -34.42 -22.27
CA ARG A 309 -23.19 -35.01 -23.31
C ARG A 309 -23.76 -36.33 -22.77
N ALA A 310 -25.03 -36.45 -22.77
CA ALA A 310 -25.73 -37.74 -22.80
C ALA A 310 -26.61 -37.76 -24.02
N GLN A 311 -26.44 -38.80 -24.81
CA GLN A 311 -27.29 -39.27 -25.90
C GLN A 311 -28.05 -40.50 -25.42
N PRO A 312 -28.97 -40.98 -26.23
CA PRO A 312 -29.95 -40.40 -27.14
C PRO A 312 -31.33 -40.23 -26.53
#